data_61af0a8c0beedb9fea90b1fb6fba68d3
#
_entry.id   61af0a8c0beedb9fea90b1fb6fba68d3
#
_cell.length_a   1.000
_cell.length_b   1.000
_cell.length_c   1.000
_cell.angle_alpha   90.00
_cell.angle_beta   90.00
_cell.angle_gamma   90.00
#
_symmetry.space_group_name_H-M   'P 1'
#
loop_
_entity.id
_entity.type
_entity.pdbx_description
1 polymer ?
#
loop_
_entity_poly.entity_id
_entity_poly.type
_entity_poly.pdbx_seq_one_letter_code
_entity_poly.pdbx_strand_id
1 'polypeptide(L)'
;MRFLIILFLIFQSNLVKAFEINGEIIQGALIIGKEQPGKSIYINKQKIKLSKNGIFVFGINYNQTGNVIIESVDKNNQITSKTYKIKKRQYKIQKIDGLHEKMVTPDQKALEIIKKENDLIKNAQLINSDFEFFLSGFSKPIDGVISGVYGSQRILNGKPRSPHLGIDFAAPKGTEVKSPADGYVTLAEKSFYFTGGSIILDHGHGVSTIYAHLDEILVRKDELIKKGQVIGKVGSTGRATGPHLHFGVNWFDAKIDPELIFN
;
A
#
# COMPACT_ATOMS: atom_id res chain seq x y z
N MET A 1 0.87 -65.53 38.25
CA MET A 1 1.23 -64.74 37.06
C MET A 1 0.43 -63.45 37.05
N ARG A 2 1.05 -62.34 37.47
CA ARG A 2 0.38 -61.01 37.50
C ARG A 2 0.69 -60.32 36.15
N PHE A 3 -0.32 -60.09 35.31
CA PHE A 3 -0.19 -59.29 34.11
C PHE A 3 -0.21 -57.79 34.49
N LEU A 4 0.89 -57.10 34.21
CA LEU A 4 1.00 -55.63 34.35
C LEU A 4 0.48 -55.03 33.03
N ILE A 5 -0.70 -54.39 33.05
CA ILE A 5 -1.24 -53.62 31.93
C ILE A 5 -0.58 -52.25 31.97
N ILE A 6 0.37 -52.01 31.05
CA ILE A 6 0.97 -50.68 30.84
C ILE A 6 0.00 -49.87 29.94
N LEU A 7 -0.68 -48.90 30.53
CA LEU A 7 -1.54 -47.97 29.82
C LEU A 7 -0.65 -46.91 29.12
N PHE A 8 -0.48 -47.02 27.83
CA PHE A 8 0.18 -46.00 27.00
C PHE A 8 -0.79 -44.82 26.85
N LEU A 9 -0.60 -43.76 27.61
CA LEU A 9 -1.24 -42.46 27.38
C LEU A 9 -0.61 -41.84 26.13
N ILE A 10 -1.30 -41.94 25.00
CA ILE A 10 -0.96 -41.20 23.78
C ILE A 10 -1.32 -39.73 24.05
N PHE A 11 -0.33 -38.92 24.37
CA PHE A 11 -0.45 -37.47 24.36
C PHE A 11 -0.61 -37.04 22.90
N GLN A 12 -1.84 -36.85 22.42
CA GLN A 12 -2.07 -36.11 21.20
C GLN A 12 -1.68 -34.66 21.44
N SER A 13 -0.46 -34.29 21.04
CA SER A 13 -0.07 -32.92 20.93
C SER A 13 -0.93 -32.29 19.81
N ASN A 14 -1.98 -31.58 20.20
CA ASN A 14 -2.66 -30.67 19.29
C ASN A 14 -1.60 -29.63 18.83
N LEU A 15 -1.02 -29.85 17.65
CA LEU A 15 -0.23 -28.84 16.96
C LEU A 15 -1.14 -27.65 16.75
N VAL A 16 -1.03 -26.64 17.60
CA VAL A 16 -1.69 -25.35 17.41
C VAL A 16 -1.21 -24.83 16.07
N LYS A 17 -2.07 -24.91 15.06
CA LYS A 17 -1.76 -24.44 13.73
C LYS A 17 -1.49 -22.94 13.83
N ALA A 18 -0.23 -22.54 13.62
CA ALA A 18 0.17 -21.13 13.61
C ALA A 18 -0.46 -20.42 12.39
N PHE A 19 -0.60 -19.09 12.50
CA PHE A 19 -1.01 -18.27 11.37
C PHE A 19 -0.13 -18.55 10.13
N GLU A 20 -0.71 -18.32 8.97
CA GLU A 20 -0.05 -18.43 7.66
C GLU A 20 0.09 -17.02 7.07
N ILE A 21 1.18 -16.77 6.33
CA ILE A 21 1.38 -15.51 5.58
C ILE A 21 1.69 -15.83 4.13
N ASN A 22 1.23 -14.99 3.23
CA ASN A 22 1.53 -15.02 1.81
C ASN A 22 2.28 -13.72 1.44
N GLY A 23 3.39 -13.87 0.72
CA GLY A 23 4.30 -12.79 0.34
C GLY A 23 5.67 -12.91 1.00
N GLU A 24 6.67 -12.34 0.36
CA GLU A 24 8.04 -12.28 0.88
C GLU A 24 8.19 -11.07 1.82
N ILE A 25 8.83 -11.25 2.98
CA ILE A 25 9.11 -10.16 3.92
C ILE A 25 10.28 -9.31 3.40
N ILE A 26 9.99 -8.45 2.46
CA ILE A 26 10.94 -7.55 1.77
C ILE A 26 10.45 -6.10 1.84
N GLN A 27 11.35 -5.13 1.76
CA GLN A 27 10.99 -3.70 1.71
C GLN A 27 10.02 -3.41 0.57
N GLY A 28 8.92 -2.71 0.86
CA GLY A 28 7.86 -2.40 -0.08
C GLY A 28 6.78 -3.48 -0.24
N ALA A 29 6.85 -4.61 0.48
CA ALA A 29 5.87 -5.67 0.33
C ALA A 29 4.54 -5.38 1.08
N LEU A 30 3.43 -5.84 0.49
CA LEU A 30 2.14 -6.01 1.15
C LEU A 30 1.98 -7.49 1.47
N ILE A 31 1.80 -7.83 2.73
CA ILE A 31 1.70 -9.20 3.22
C ILE A 31 0.26 -9.49 3.64
N ILE A 32 -0.30 -10.54 3.08
CA ILE A 32 -1.62 -11.04 3.46
C ILE A 32 -1.43 -12.29 4.30
N GLY A 33 -2.12 -12.36 5.43
CA GLY A 33 -2.07 -13.52 6.30
C GLY A 33 -3.44 -14.05 6.67
N LYS A 34 -3.44 -15.26 7.21
CA LYS A 34 -4.64 -15.93 7.70
C LYS A 34 -4.40 -16.54 9.07
N GLU A 35 -5.32 -16.29 9.98
CA GLU A 35 -5.38 -16.88 11.31
C GLU A 35 -6.79 -17.42 11.59
N GLN A 36 -6.93 -18.28 12.56
CA GLN A 36 -8.24 -18.75 13.00
C GLN A 36 -9.10 -17.58 13.55
N PRO A 37 -10.39 -17.51 13.19
CA PRO A 37 -11.29 -16.51 13.73
C PRO A 37 -11.34 -16.53 15.27
N GLY A 38 -11.49 -15.35 15.86
CA GLY A 38 -11.57 -15.19 17.32
C GLY A 38 -10.25 -15.04 18.05
N LYS A 39 -9.12 -15.07 17.34
CA LYS A 39 -7.80 -14.65 17.84
C LYS A 39 -7.53 -13.18 17.55
N SER A 40 -6.45 -12.64 18.13
CA SER A 40 -5.95 -11.29 17.82
C SER A 40 -4.57 -11.39 17.19
N ILE A 41 -4.29 -10.54 16.19
CA ILE A 41 -2.99 -10.47 15.52
C ILE A 41 -2.30 -9.15 15.88
N TYR A 42 -1.01 -9.25 16.16
CA TYR A 42 -0.14 -8.11 16.42
C TYR A 42 1.07 -8.16 15.49
N ILE A 43 1.42 -7.02 14.93
CA ILE A 43 2.65 -6.81 14.15
C ILE A 43 3.54 -5.84 14.93
N ASN A 44 4.73 -6.30 15.37
CA ASN A 44 5.63 -5.50 16.20
C ASN A 44 4.90 -4.86 17.40
N LYS A 45 4.08 -5.64 18.14
CA LYS A 45 3.25 -5.23 19.27
C LYS A 45 2.05 -4.34 18.93
N GLN A 46 1.88 -3.91 17.69
CA GLN A 46 0.71 -3.16 17.27
C GLN A 46 -0.40 -4.11 16.85
N LYS A 47 -1.58 -4.02 17.49
CA LYS A 47 -2.76 -4.79 17.10
C LYS A 47 -3.24 -4.34 15.74
N ILE A 48 -3.48 -5.30 14.83
CA ILE A 48 -4.04 -5.03 13.51
C ILE A 48 -5.41 -5.67 13.36
N LYS A 49 -6.16 -5.20 12.37
CA LYS A 49 -7.50 -5.71 12.05
C LYS A 49 -7.40 -7.14 11.54
N LEU A 50 -8.25 -8.00 12.10
CA LEU A 50 -8.51 -9.36 11.62
C LEU A 50 -9.94 -9.41 11.11
N SER A 51 -10.15 -9.88 9.89
CA SER A 51 -11.48 -10.03 9.33
C SER A 51 -12.26 -11.16 10.00
N LYS A 52 -13.57 -11.24 9.73
CA LYS A 52 -14.43 -12.33 10.21
C LYS A 52 -13.95 -13.70 9.72
N ASN A 53 -13.31 -13.75 8.56
CA ASN A 53 -12.74 -14.95 7.94
C ASN A 53 -11.29 -15.23 8.39
N GLY A 54 -10.76 -14.45 9.33
CA GLY A 54 -9.40 -14.60 9.84
C GLY A 54 -8.32 -14.03 8.93
N ILE A 55 -8.67 -13.15 7.98
CA ILE A 55 -7.69 -12.50 7.11
C ILE A 55 -7.15 -11.25 7.77
N PHE A 56 -5.84 -11.05 7.65
CA PHE A 56 -5.15 -9.82 8.04
C PHE A 56 -4.17 -9.38 6.95
N VAL A 57 -3.84 -8.10 6.94
CA VAL A 57 -2.89 -7.52 5.97
C VAL A 57 -1.99 -6.52 6.69
N PHE A 58 -0.72 -6.46 6.28
CA PHE A 58 0.21 -5.44 6.74
C PHE A 58 1.26 -5.11 5.68
N GLY A 59 1.81 -3.92 5.75
CA GLY A 59 2.82 -3.41 4.83
C GLY A 59 4.21 -3.35 5.44
N ILE A 60 5.23 -3.60 4.63
CA ILE A 60 6.64 -3.36 4.95
C ILE A 60 7.06 -2.07 4.24
N ASN A 61 7.39 -1.02 5.00
CA ASN A 61 7.76 0.25 4.38
C ASN A 61 9.08 0.15 3.57
N TYR A 62 9.25 1.05 2.60
CA TYR A 62 10.38 1.05 1.65
C TYR A 62 11.76 1.07 2.32
N ASN A 63 11.89 1.68 3.49
CA ASN A 63 13.15 1.82 4.23
C ASN A 63 13.18 1.01 5.53
N GLN A 64 12.16 0.22 5.83
CA GLN A 64 12.08 -0.57 7.04
C GLN A 64 13.18 -1.64 7.07
N THR A 65 13.84 -1.78 8.21
CA THR A 65 14.92 -2.73 8.42
C THR A 65 14.72 -3.50 9.73
N GLY A 66 15.54 -4.54 9.95
CA GLY A 66 15.43 -5.38 11.15
C GLY A 66 14.47 -6.54 10.97
N ASN A 67 13.63 -6.78 11.96
CA ASN A 67 12.70 -7.90 11.98
C ASN A 67 11.23 -7.42 12.03
N VAL A 68 10.35 -8.26 11.49
CA VAL A 68 8.91 -8.21 11.74
C VAL A 68 8.56 -9.35 12.69
N ILE A 69 7.94 -9.03 13.80
CA ILE A 69 7.43 -10.00 14.78
C ILE A 69 5.91 -10.05 14.61
N ILE A 70 5.40 -11.24 14.29
CA ILE A 70 3.97 -11.49 14.16
C ILE A 70 3.55 -12.35 15.35
N GLU A 71 2.58 -11.86 16.11
CA GLU A 71 2.05 -12.54 17.29
C GLU A 71 0.55 -12.79 17.12
N SER A 72 0.14 -14.04 17.34
CA SER A 72 -1.25 -14.46 17.43
C SER A 72 -1.58 -14.74 18.89
N VAL A 73 -2.65 -14.14 19.40
CA VAL A 73 -3.10 -14.28 20.78
C VAL A 73 -4.49 -14.89 20.80
N ASP A 74 -4.66 -16.01 21.48
CA ASP A 74 -5.95 -16.68 21.62
C ASP A 74 -6.77 -16.14 22.80
N LYS A 75 -7.96 -16.74 23.02
CA LYS A 75 -8.89 -16.37 24.10
C LYS A 75 -8.34 -16.63 25.52
N ASN A 76 -7.36 -17.52 25.63
CA ASN A 76 -6.70 -17.87 26.90
C ASN A 76 -5.40 -17.07 27.10
N ASN A 77 -5.18 -16.03 26.30
CA ASN A 77 -3.95 -15.24 26.25
C ASN A 77 -2.68 -16.06 25.91
N GLN A 78 -2.83 -17.21 25.25
CA GLN A 78 -1.68 -17.95 24.74
C GLN A 78 -1.16 -17.25 23.49
N ILE A 79 0.15 -17.04 23.45
CA ILE A 79 0.82 -16.30 22.37
C ILE A 79 1.59 -17.29 21.50
N THR A 80 1.31 -17.24 20.18
CA THR A 80 2.15 -17.88 19.17
C THR A 80 2.87 -16.79 18.41
N SER A 81 4.20 -16.80 18.42
CA SER A 81 5.03 -15.74 17.81
C SER A 81 5.94 -16.31 16.74
N LYS A 82 6.10 -15.57 15.64
CA LYS A 82 7.11 -15.82 14.59
C LYS A 82 7.84 -14.55 14.27
N THR A 83 9.14 -14.65 14.09
CA THR A 83 10.02 -13.54 13.74
C THR A 83 10.57 -13.73 12.34
N TYR A 84 10.44 -12.71 11.49
CA TYR A 84 10.91 -12.71 10.12
C TYR A 84 11.89 -11.56 9.91
N LYS A 85 13.04 -11.85 9.29
CA LYS A 85 14.01 -10.82 8.91
C LYS A 85 13.56 -10.12 7.63
N ILE A 86 13.52 -8.78 7.66
CA ILE A 86 13.19 -7.98 6.47
C ILE A 86 14.36 -8.04 5.49
N LYS A 87 14.09 -8.47 4.27
CA LYS A 87 15.05 -8.44 3.16
C LYS A 87 15.16 -7.01 2.65
N LYS A 88 16.39 -6.49 2.61
CA LYS A 88 16.69 -5.17 2.08
C LYS A 88 16.67 -5.17 0.55
N ARG A 89 16.29 -4.02 -0.03
CA ARG A 89 16.38 -3.77 -1.48
C ARG A 89 17.41 -2.69 -1.77
N GLN A 90 17.94 -2.72 -2.98
CA GLN A 90 18.75 -1.64 -3.53
C GLN A 90 17.90 -0.83 -4.49
N TYR A 91 17.84 0.48 -4.28
CA TYR A 91 17.04 1.39 -5.08
C TYR A 91 17.92 2.21 -6.01
N LYS A 92 17.42 2.50 -7.21
CA LYS A 92 18.12 3.31 -8.23
C LYS A 92 18.11 4.79 -7.84
N ILE A 93 19.05 5.56 -8.39
CA ILE A 93 19.02 7.02 -8.35
C ILE A 93 18.42 7.52 -9.66
N GLN A 94 17.38 8.36 -9.58
CA GLN A 94 16.72 8.98 -10.74
C GLN A 94 16.99 10.49 -10.72
N LYS A 95 17.67 10.99 -11.76
CA LYS A 95 17.88 12.43 -11.98
C LYS A 95 16.81 12.95 -12.93
N ILE A 96 16.15 14.03 -12.54
CA ILE A 96 15.09 14.69 -13.34
C ILE A 96 15.44 16.17 -13.38
N ASP A 97 15.69 16.68 -14.57
CA ASP A 97 16.01 18.09 -14.83
C ASP A 97 14.91 18.76 -15.66
N GLY A 98 14.94 20.09 -15.76
CA GLY A 98 13.97 20.86 -16.53
C GLY A 98 12.65 21.14 -15.80
N LEU A 99 12.55 20.85 -14.50
CA LEU A 99 11.40 21.25 -13.68
C LEU A 99 11.44 22.75 -13.39
N HIS A 100 10.27 23.38 -13.39
CA HIS A 100 10.16 24.78 -12.97
C HIS A 100 10.63 24.94 -11.51
N GLU A 101 11.45 25.96 -11.24
CA GLU A 101 12.11 26.12 -9.92
C GLU A 101 11.11 26.13 -8.75
N LYS A 102 9.95 26.78 -8.89
CA LYS A 102 8.87 26.77 -7.87
C LYS A 102 8.37 25.34 -7.54
N MET A 103 8.44 24.39 -8.46
CA MET A 103 8.08 22.98 -8.22
C MET A 103 9.16 22.22 -7.48
N VAL A 104 10.40 22.69 -7.53
CA VAL A 104 11.54 22.11 -6.81
C VAL A 104 11.75 22.77 -5.46
N THR A 105 11.63 24.09 -5.41
CA THR A 105 11.80 24.90 -4.20
C THR A 105 10.60 25.84 -4.04
N PRO A 106 9.46 25.37 -3.49
CA PRO A 106 8.26 26.17 -3.28
C PRO A 106 8.53 27.32 -2.30
N ASP A 107 7.86 28.45 -2.50
CA ASP A 107 7.84 29.56 -1.56
C ASP A 107 6.99 29.24 -0.32
N GLN A 108 7.02 30.12 0.70
CA GLN A 108 6.32 29.90 1.97
C GLN A 108 4.80 29.70 1.79
N LYS A 109 4.19 30.48 0.90
CA LYS A 109 2.76 30.41 0.61
C LYS A 109 2.37 29.06 -0.03
N ALA A 110 3.20 28.59 -0.96
CA ALA A 110 3.02 27.26 -1.57
C ALA A 110 3.22 26.15 -0.54
N LEU A 111 4.19 26.28 0.39
CA LEU A 111 4.40 25.27 1.44
C LEU A 111 3.18 25.12 2.37
N GLU A 112 2.45 26.20 2.66
CA GLU A 112 1.22 26.13 3.45
C GLU A 112 0.10 25.37 2.71
N ILE A 113 -0.03 25.61 1.40
CA ILE A 113 -0.97 24.88 0.55
C ILE A 113 -0.61 23.40 0.53
N ILE A 114 0.65 23.08 0.23
CA ILE A 114 1.17 21.70 0.18
C ILE A 114 0.93 20.96 1.48
N LYS A 115 1.12 21.62 2.62
CA LYS A 115 0.85 21.02 3.94
C LYS A 115 -0.61 20.60 4.08
N LYS A 116 -1.55 21.50 3.75
CA LYS A 116 -3.00 21.19 3.81
C LYS A 116 -3.37 20.04 2.88
N GLU A 117 -2.83 20.03 1.67
CA GLU A 117 -3.07 18.97 0.68
C GLU A 117 -2.51 17.61 1.16
N ASN A 118 -1.30 17.61 1.73
CA ASN A 118 -0.71 16.40 2.32
C ASN A 118 -1.53 15.87 3.49
N ASP A 119 -2.11 16.74 4.32
CA ASP A 119 -3.00 16.34 5.41
C ASP A 119 -4.28 15.67 4.87
N LEU A 120 -4.87 16.19 3.79
CA LEU A 120 -6.03 15.58 3.12
C LEU A 120 -5.68 14.20 2.55
N ILE A 121 -4.55 14.08 1.84
CA ILE A 121 -4.05 12.82 1.29
C ILE A 121 -3.83 11.81 2.43
N LYS A 122 -3.14 12.22 3.49
CA LYS A 122 -2.85 11.37 4.64
C LYS A 122 -4.13 10.88 5.31
N ASN A 123 -5.10 11.75 5.56
CA ASN A 123 -6.37 11.39 6.18
C ASN A 123 -7.15 10.39 5.31
N ALA A 124 -7.13 10.56 3.98
CA ALA A 124 -7.78 9.62 3.06
C ALA A 124 -7.10 8.24 3.04
N GLN A 125 -5.77 8.17 3.24
CA GLN A 125 -4.99 6.93 3.29
C GLN A 125 -5.08 6.20 4.65
N LEU A 126 -5.41 6.90 5.74
CA LEU A 126 -5.49 6.32 7.08
C LEU A 126 -6.82 5.63 7.38
N ILE A 127 -7.75 5.61 6.44
CA ILE A 127 -9.04 4.93 6.59
C ILE A 127 -8.81 3.43 6.81
N ASN A 128 -9.51 2.86 7.79
CA ASN A 128 -9.43 1.45 8.17
C ASN A 128 -10.81 0.82 8.10
N SER A 129 -11.37 0.73 6.89
CA SER A 129 -12.68 0.13 6.64
C SER A 129 -12.68 -1.39 6.83
N ASP A 130 -13.86 -2.00 6.86
CA ASP A 130 -14.03 -3.46 6.96
C ASP A 130 -14.09 -4.15 5.59
N PHE A 131 -13.88 -3.41 4.50
CA PHE A 131 -13.79 -4.00 3.17
C PHE A 131 -12.59 -4.96 3.06
N GLU A 132 -12.75 -5.97 2.23
CA GLU A 132 -11.70 -6.96 1.91
C GLU A 132 -11.39 -6.93 0.40
N PHE A 133 -11.53 -5.76 -0.25
CA PHE A 133 -11.37 -5.60 -1.71
C PHE A 133 -9.96 -5.95 -2.19
N PHE A 134 -8.94 -5.78 -1.33
CA PHE A 134 -7.56 -6.14 -1.61
C PHE A 134 -7.36 -7.64 -1.88
N LEU A 135 -8.30 -8.51 -1.49
CA LEU A 135 -8.21 -9.97 -1.71
C LEU A 135 -8.41 -10.37 -3.17
N SER A 136 -9.06 -9.53 -3.98
CA SER A 136 -9.24 -9.82 -5.42
C SER A 136 -7.94 -9.66 -6.22
N GLY A 137 -6.84 -9.23 -5.57
CA GLY A 137 -5.59 -8.84 -6.20
C GLY A 137 -5.72 -7.58 -7.03
N PHE A 138 -4.58 -7.04 -7.46
CA PHE A 138 -4.49 -5.77 -8.15
C PHE A 138 -4.03 -5.97 -9.60
N SER A 139 -4.83 -5.50 -10.57
CA SER A 139 -4.40 -5.38 -11.97
C SER A 139 -3.64 -4.07 -12.19
N LYS A 140 -2.92 -3.94 -13.30
CA LYS A 140 -2.35 -2.64 -13.68
C LYS A 140 -3.48 -1.64 -13.98
N PRO A 141 -3.35 -0.37 -13.55
CA PRO A 141 -4.38 0.66 -13.77
C PRO A 141 -4.45 1.14 -15.22
N ILE A 142 -3.35 1.03 -15.98
CA ILE A 142 -3.26 1.33 -17.41
C ILE A 142 -2.24 0.40 -18.07
N ASP A 143 -2.36 0.26 -19.38
CA ASP A 143 -1.31 -0.30 -20.24
C ASP A 143 -0.34 0.83 -20.61
N GLY A 144 0.86 0.81 -20.05
CA GLY A 144 1.86 1.84 -20.25
C GLY A 144 3.26 1.37 -19.90
N VAL A 145 4.26 2.09 -20.41
CA VAL A 145 5.67 1.82 -20.05
C VAL A 145 5.97 2.41 -18.68
N ILE A 146 6.56 1.61 -17.79
CA ILE A 146 7.02 2.10 -16.49
C ILE A 146 8.21 3.03 -16.73
N SER A 147 8.01 4.34 -16.51
CA SER A 147 9.01 5.40 -16.67
C SER A 147 9.62 5.87 -15.34
N GLY A 148 8.97 5.57 -14.22
CA GLY A 148 9.46 5.85 -12.88
C GLY A 148 9.25 4.64 -11.97
N VAL A 149 10.34 4.10 -11.39
CA VAL A 149 10.29 2.89 -10.56
C VAL A 149 10.21 3.24 -9.07
N TYR A 150 9.56 2.36 -8.30
CA TYR A 150 9.42 2.49 -6.85
C TYR A 150 10.76 2.52 -6.13
N GLY A 151 10.85 3.34 -5.08
CA GLY A 151 12.01 3.48 -4.18
C GLY A 151 13.16 4.27 -4.78
N SER A 152 13.12 4.68 -6.06
CA SER A 152 14.21 5.44 -6.66
C SER A 152 14.43 6.77 -5.94
N GLN A 153 15.70 7.03 -5.51
CA GLN A 153 16.09 8.31 -4.93
C GLN A 153 16.03 9.39 -6.00
N ARG A 154 15.20 10.40 -5.81
CA ARG A 154 15.04 11.49 -6.78
C ARG A 154 16.02 12.63 -6.53
N ILE A 155 16.68 13.07 -7.61
CA ILE A 155 17.46 14.32 -7.66
C ILE A 155 16.76 15.21 -8.68
N LEU A 156 16.12 16.29 -8.23
CA LEU A 156 15.33 17.22 -9.05
C LEU A 156 16.13 18.51 -9.26
N ASN A 157 16.48 18.84 -10.51
CA ASN A 157 17.34 20.00 -10.85
C ASN A 157 18.60 20.02 -9.96
N GLY A 158 19.26 18.89 -9.78
CA GLY A 158 20.47 18.74 -8.94
C GLY A 158 20.21 18.70 -7.43
N LYS A 159 18.97 18.90 -6.94
CA LYS A 159 18.63 18.92 -5.51
C LYS A 159 18.07 17.55 -5.06
N PRO A 160 18.64 16.85 -4.06
CA PRO A 160 18.06 15.63 -3.50
C PRO A 160 16.65 15.87 -2.95
N ARG A 161 15.74 14.93 -3.21
CA ARG A 161 14.33 14.94 -2.77
C ARG A 161 13.94 13.57 -2.23
N SER A 162 12.74 13.49 -1.65
CA SER A 162 12.19 12.21 -1.18
C SER A 162 12.17 11.17 -2.30
N PRO A 163 12.37 9.89 -1.97
CA PRO A 163 12.29 8.80 -2.94
C PRO A 163 10.94 8.77 -3.65
N HIS A 164 10.91 8.15 -4.82
CA HIS A 164 9.68 7.89 -5.56
C HIS A 164 8.94 6.71 -4.92
N LEU A 165 7.84 6.96 -4.21
CA LEU A 165 7.12 5.97 -3.43
C LEU A 165 5.84 5.49 -4.15
N GLY A 166 5.98 5.20 -5.43
CA GLY A 166 5.00 4.66 -6.36
C GLY A 166 5.70 4.28 -7.65
N ILE A 167 4.94 4.08 -8.71
CA ILE A 167 5.44 3.90 -10.07
C ILE A 167 4.80 4.91 -11.01
N ASP A 168 5.53 5.30 -12.04
CA ASP A 168 4.99 6.19 -13.09
C ASP A 168 4.82 5.38 -14.38
N PHE A 169 3.61 5.41 -14.96
CA PHE A 169 3.30 4.84 -16.26
C PHE A 169 3.23 5.97 -17.30
N ALA A 170 4.19 6.01 -18.23
CA ALA A 170 4.12 6.92 -19.36
C ALA A 170 2.99 6.47 -20.32
N ALA A 171 2.07 7.37 -20.60
CA ALA A 171 0.96 7.15 -21.52
C ALA A 171 0.47 8.49 -22.08
N PRO A 172 -0.14 8.52 -23.28
CA PRO A 172 -0.70 9.73 -23.84
C PRO A 172 -1.74 10.39 -22.92
N LYS A 173 -1.79 11.72 -22.94
CA LYS A 173 -2.86 12.47 -22.27
C LYS A 173 -4.23 11.98 -22.75
N GLY A 174 -5.16 11.78 -21.82
CA GLY A 174 -6.51 11.26 -22.10
C GLY A 174 -6.63 9.74 -22.08
N THR A 175 -5.53 8.97 -21.89
CA THR A 175 -5.59 7.52 -21.69
C THR A 175 -6.44 7.20 -20.47
N GLU A 176 -7.37 6.24 -20.59
CA GLU A 176 -8.23 5.81 -19.50
C GLU A 176 -7.45 5.16 -18.38
N VAL A 177 -7.73 5.58 -17.14
CA VAL A 177 -7.20 5.01 -15.91
C VAL A 177 -8.28 4.16 -15.26
N LYS A 178 -7.98 2.87 -15.02
CA LYS A 178 -8.93 1.90 -14.47
C LYS A 178 -8.57 1.57 -13.02
N SER A 179 -9.59 1.28 -12.22
CA SER A 179 -9.37 0.77 -10.86
C SER A 179 -8.76 -0.63 -10.90
N PRO A 180 -7.66 -0.91 -10.18
CA PRO A 180 -6.99 -2.20 -10.16
C PRO A 180 -7.73 -3.26 -9.33
N ALA A 181 -8.63 -2.85 -8.42
CA ALA A 181 -9.45 -3.69 -7.56
C ALA A 181 -10.77 -2.97 -7.26
N ASP A 182 -11.74 -3.64 -6.65
CA ASP A 182 -12.89 -2.94 -6.04
C ASP A 182 -12.36 -1.92 -5.02
N GLY A 183 -13.04 -0.79 -4.85
CA GLY A 183 -12.59 0.27 -3.95
C GLY A 183 -13.70 1.25 -3.57
N TYR A 184 -13.40 2.05 -2.54
CA TYR A 184 -14.24 3.16 -2.09
C TYR A 184 -13.46 4.45 -2.22
N VAL A 185 -14.01 5.46 -2.89
CA VAL A 185 -13.34 6.74 -3.14
C VAL A 185 -13.27 7.55 -1.85
N THR A 186 -12.07 7.70 -1.30
CA THR A 186 -11.84 8.48 -0.09
C THR A 186 -11.39 9.91 -0.38
N LEU A 187 -10.87 10.13 -1.60
CA LEU A 187 -10.46 11.44 -2.10
C LEU A 187 -10.60 11.50 -3.62
N ALA A 188 -11.16 12.62 -4.12
CA ALA A 188 -11.24 12.96 -5.54
C ALA A 188 -11.08 14.49 -5.68
N GLU A 189 -9.86 14.95 -6.00
CA GLU A 189 -9.48 16.37 -6.02
C GLU A 189 -8.84 16.74 -7.35
N LYS A 190 -9.32 17.83 -7.97
CA LYS A 190 -8.93 18.21 -9.33
C LYS A 190 -7.57 18.88 -9.43
N SER A 191 -7.09 19.51 -8.35
CA SER A 191 -5.92 20.39 -8.41
C SER A 191 -5.18 20.47 -7.10
N PHE A 192 -4.21 19.56 -6.92
CA PHE A 192 -3.21 19.68 -5.87
C PHE A 192 -1.88 20.19 -6.43
N TYR A 193 -1.12 20.91 -5.62
CA TYR A 193 0.11 21.57 -6.02
C TYR A 193 1.12 20.60 -6.66
N PHE A 194 1.38 19.46 -6.00
CA PHE A 194 2.32 18.46 -6.50
C PHE A 194 1.65 17.34 -7.29
N THR A 195 0.56 16.81 -6.80
CA THR A 195 -0.06 15.61 -7.38
C THR A 195 -1.10 15.94 -8.47
N GLY A 196 -1.45 17.22 -8.62
CA GLY A 196 -2.45 17.64 -9.62
C GLY A 196 -3.81 16.99 -9.37
N GLY A 197 -4.48 16.55 -10.43
CA GLY A 197 -5.70 15.77 -10.35
C GLY A 197 -5.42 14.45 -9.65
N SER A 198 -6.11 14.18 -8.53
CA SER A 198 -5.77 13.08 -7.62
C SER A 198 -7.00 12.31 -7.16
N ILE A 199 -6.89 10.97 -7.15
CA ILE A 199 -7.89 10.06 -6.59
C ILE A 199 -7.20 9.18 -5.55
N ILE A 200 -7.90 8.86 -4.46
CA ILE A 200 -7.50 7.81 -3.51
C ILE A 200 -8.66 6.86 -3.34
N LEU A 201 -8.38 5.56 -3.47
CA LEU A 201 -9.32 4.48 -3.19
C LEU A 201 -8.89 3.72 -1.93
N ASP A 202 -9.84 3.46 -1.04
CA ASP A 202 -9.70 2.52 0.07
C ASP A 202 -10.11 1.12 -0.39
N HIS A 203 -9.25 0.14 -0.14
CA HIS A 203 -9.48 -1.28 -0.47
C HIS A 203 -9.72 -2.13 0.77
N GLY A 204 -9.80 -1.50 1.95
CA GLY A 204 -10.05 -2.13 3.24
C GLY A 204 -8.78 -2.43 4.04
N HIS A 205 -8.96 -2.55 5.35
CA HIS A 205 -7.92 -2.86 6.33
C HIS A 205 -6.67 -1.95 6.24
N GLY A 206 -6.86 -0.67 5.85
CA GLY A 206 -5.79 0.31 5.69
C GLY A 206 -5.02 0.22 4.36
N VAL A 207 -5.43 -0.66 3.44
CA VAL A 207 -4.87 -0.72 2.08
C VAL A 207 -5.52 0.35 1.22
N SER A 208 -4.72 1.20 0.60
CA SER A 208 -5.21 2.24 -0.31
C SER A 208 -4.35 2.40 -1.56
N THR A 209 -4.95 2.91 -2.64
CA THR A 209 -4.23 3.30 -3.86
C THR A 209 -4.41 4.77 -4.14
N ILE A 210 -3.36 5.41 -4.68
CA ILE A 210 -3.37 6.81 -5.11
C ILE A 210 -3.05 6.91 -6.60
N TYR A 211 -3.79 7.77 -7.28
CA TYR A 211 -3.64 8.11 -8.70
C TYR A 211 -3.39 9.61 -8.78
N ALA A 212 -2.34 10.03 -9.46
CA ALA A 212 -1.99 11.44 -9.56
C ALA A 212 -1.67 11.86 -11.00
N HIS A 213 -1.54 13.18 -11.19
CA HIS A 213 -1.31 13.87 -12.46
C HIS A 213 -2.45 13.73 -13.46
N LEU A 214 -3.68 13.38 -13.00
CA LEU A 214 -4.85 13.19 -13.85
C LEU A 214 -5.29 14.49 -14.51
N ASP A 215 -5.74 14.39 -15.77
CA ASP A 215 -6.38 15.47 -16.51
C ASP A 215 -7.88 15.54 -16.21
N GLU A 216 -8.53 14.38 -16.15
CA GLU A 216 -9.93 14.24 -15.79
C GLU A 216 -10.12 13.26 -14.63
N ILE A 217 -11.05 13.60 -13.73
CA ILE A 217 -11.52 12.74 -12.66
C ILE A 217 -12.98 12.40 -12.97
N LEU A 218 -13.29 11.11 -13.10
CA LEU A 218 -14.61 10.61 -13.54
C LEU A 218 -15.42 10.02 -12.39
N VAL A 219 -14.90 10.10 -11.18
CA VAL A 219 -15.55 9.60 -9.95
C VAL A 219 -15.60 10.70 -8.90
N ARG A 220 -16.41 10.53 -7.88
CA ARG A 220 -16.56 11.46 -6.76
C ARG A 220 -16.29 10.77 -5.44
N LYS A 221 -15.92 11.53 -4.43
CA LYS A 221 -15.78 11.04 -3.06
C LYS A 221 -17.05 10.30 -2.63
N ASP A 222 -16.86 9.26 -1.82
CA ASP A 222 -17.89 8.39 -1.25
C ASP A 222 -18.59 7.47 -2.28
N GLU A 223 -17.97 7.25 -3.45
CA GLU A 223 -18.44 6.33 -4.48
C GLU A 223 -17.78 4.94 -4.35
N LEU A 224 -18.57 3.88 -4.54
CA LEU A 224 -18.06 2.51 -4.67
C LEU A 224 -17.64 2.23 -6.10
N ILE A 225 -16.43 1.74 -6.28
CA ILE A 225 -15.80 1.48 -7.57
C ILE A 225 -15.60 -0.01 -7.77
N LYS A 226 -15.87 -0.49 -8.97
CA LYS A 226 -15.58 -1.87 -9.36
C LYS A 226 -14.21 -2.00 -10.02
N LYS A 227 -13.56 -3.15 -9.84
CA LYS A 227 -12.33 -3.52 -10.55
C LYS A 227 -12.52 -3.35 -12.05
N GLY A 228 -11.59 -2.65 -12.72
CA GLY A 228 -11.66 -2.35 -14.15
C GLY A 228 -12.53 -1.15 -14.53
N GLN A 229 -13.28 -0.55 -13.61
CA GLN A 229 -14.03 0.69 -13.87
C GLN A 229 -13.06 1.84 -14.18
N VAL A 230 -13.38 2.62 -15.21
CA VAL A 230 -12.64 3.85 -15.55
C VAL A 230 -12.93 4.90 -14.48
N ILE A 231 -11.87 5.42 -13.85
CA ILE A 231 -11.95 6.38 -12.74
C ILE A 231 -11.42 7.76 -13.10
N GLY A 232 -10.62 7.87 -14.16
CA GLY A 232 -10.03 9.12 -14.61
C GLY A 232 -9.27 8.96 -15.92
N LYS A 233 -8.58 10.03 -16.34
CA LYS A 233 -7.73 10.02 -17.53
C LYS A 233 -6.35 10.58 -17.24
N VAL A 234 -5.33 10.00 -17.86
CA VAL A 234 -3.94 10.43 -17.76
C VAL A 234 -3.80 11.90 -18.16
N GLY A 235 -3.04 12.65 -17.39
CA GLY A 235 -2.71 14.03 -17.64
C GLY A 235 -1.24 14.34 -17.41
N SER A 236 -0.97 15.62 -17.16
CA SER A 236 0.34 16.17 -16.79
C SER A 236 0.15 17.31 -15.79
N THR A 237 -0.82 17.16 -14.88
CA THR A 237 -1.16 18.18 -13.89
C THR A 237 -0.22 18.11 -12.66
N GLY A 238 -0.14 19.20 -11.90
CA GLY A 238 0.77 19.28 -10.77
C GLY A 238 2.24 19.32 -11.17
N ARG A 239 3.11 18.58 -10.44
CA ARG A 239 4.55 18.51 -10.71
C ARG A 239 4.89 17.34 -11.64
N ALA A 240 4.61 17.50 -12.92
CA ALA A 240 4.88 16.54 -13.96
C ALA A 240 5.72 17.16 -15.08
N THR A 241 6.63 16.39 -15.69
CA THR A 241 7.45 16.81 -16.85
C THR A 241 6.81 16.45 -18.20
N GLY A 242 5.80 15.60 -18.18
CA GLY A 242 5.06 15.14 -19.34
C GLY A 242 3.91 14.23 -18.96
N PRO A 243 3.06 13.80 -19.91
CA PRO A 243 1.91 12.98 -19.62
C PRO A 243 2.29 11.61 -19.04
N HIS A 244 1.80 11.29 -17.85
CA HIS A 244 1.96 10.00 -17.17
C HIS A 244 0.94 9.84 -16.05
N LEU A 245 0.68 8.59 -15.64
CA LEU A 245 0.00 8.28 -14.40
C LEU A 245 1.04 8.01 -13.34
N HIS A 246 1.01 8.74 -12.22
CA HIS A 246 1.64 8.28 -10.98
C HIS A 246 0.67 7.39 -10.23
N PHE A 247 1.11 6.17 -9.90
CA PHE A 247 0.33 5.17 -9.17
C PHE A 247 1.09 4.72 -7.92
N GLY A 248 0.46 4.84 -6.76
CA GLY A 248 1.01 4.40 -5.48
C GLY A 248 0.07 3.47 -4.74
N VAL A 249 0.65 2.61 -3.91
CA VAL A 249 -0.07 1.71 -3.01
C VAL A 249 0.42 1.95 -1.59
N ASN A 250 -0.50 1.95 -0.62
CA ASN A 250 -0.15 2.17 0.77
C ASN A 250 -0.84 1.14 1.67
N TRP A 251 -0.23 0.87 2.79
CA TRP A 251 -0.88 0.31 3.96
C TRP A 251 -0.68 1.31 5.10
N PHE A 252 -1.72 2.08 5.40
CA PHE A 252 -1.61 3.29 6.22
C PHE A 252 -0.44 4.19 5.75
N ASP A 253 0.54 4.47 6.63
CA ASP A 253 1.73 5.27 6.31
C ASP A 253 2.81 4.48 5.54
N ALA A 254 2.76 3.14 5.54
CA ALA A 254 3.73 2.32 4.83
C ALA A 254 3.50 2.39 3.31
N LYS A 255 4.56 2.73 2.57
CA LYS A 255 4.55 2.81 1.12
C LYS A 255 4.91 1.45 0.53
N ILE A 256 4.04 0.92 -0.31
CA ILE A 256 4.11 -0.42 -0.90
C ILE A 256 4.54 -0.30 -2.36
N ASP A 257 5.37 -1.23 -2.81
CA ASP A 257 5.76 -1.31 -4.22
C ASP A 257 4.63 -1.92 -5.04
N PRO A 258 4.03 -1.15 -5.99
CA PRO A 258 2.96 -1.67 -6.81
C PRO A 258 3.35 -2.87 -7.66
N GLU A 259 4.63 -3.00 -8.07
CA GLU A 259 5.09 -4.13 -8.88
C GLU A 259 5.08 -5.46 -8.12
N LEU A 260 5.08 -5.43 -6.78
CA LEU A 260 5.00 -6.66 -5.95
C LEU A 260 3.59 -7.18 -5.75
N ILE A 261 2.56 -6.44 -6.14
CA ILE A 261 1.14 -6.79 -5.90
C ILE A 261 0.33 -6.99 -7.17
N PHE A 262 0.87 -6.66 -8.34
CA PHE A 262 0.17 -6.92 -9.61
C PHE A 262 0.06 -8.42 -9.89
N ASN A 263 -1.13 -8.84 -10.31
CA ASN A 263 -1.44 -10.20 -10.78
C ASN A 263 -1.24 -10.30 -12.28
#